data_055c5239259c1dda55ff9e69bf5bd3a2
#
_entry.id   055c5239259c1dda55ff9e69bf5bd3a2
#
_cell.length_a   1.000
_cell.length_b   1.000
_cell.length_c   1.000
_cell.angle_alpha   90.00
_cell.angle_beta   90.00
_cell.angle_gamma   90.00
#
_symmetry.space_group_name_H-M   'P 1'
#
loop_
_entity.id
_entity.type
_entity.pdbx_description
1 polymer ?
#
loop_
_entity_poly.entity_id
_entity_poly.type
_entity_poly.pdbx_seq_one_letter_code
_entity_poly.pdbx_strand_id
1 'polypeptide(L)'
;IEELLARIKQTGWFEDISMTTNGSLLAPRAAKLKELGLNRVNISLDSLDSDAFALCVGKANQLDSVLNGIQSAIDAGFTSVKINTVLSRHWTDDEVRDLLTYVETWPVIWRFIEYMPFQGDAFHGPTFDEWKAQLERVSGGILTENHDVYGFGPATYYSLPSGKKIGFIFSMSHSYCDTCNRVRLTSDGQMRLCLLRDDEADLVSLVRRGLSETELANHIEWALQRKQERHDGVTMDQPERPMWRIGG
;
A
#
# COMPACT_ATOMS: atom_id res chain seq x y z
N ILE A 1 -3.99 12.40 13.75
CA ILE A 1 -2.80 11.61 13.32
C ILE A 1 -1.53 12.13 13.97
N GLU A 2 -1.36 13.45 14.10
CA GLU A 2 -0.15 14.08 14.64
C GLU A 2 0.12 13.65 16.09
N GLU A 3 -0.90 13.68 16.94
CA GLU A 3 -0.80 13.22 18.34
C GLU A 3 -0.43 11.73 18.42
N LEU A 4 -1.04 10.90 17.56
CA LEU A 4 -0.73 9.47 17.48
C LEU A 4 0.73 9.24 17.10
N LEU A 5 1.23 9.93 16.06
CA LEU A 5 2.64 9.82 15.64
C LEU A 5 3.59 10.27 16.75
N ALA A 6 3.29 11.38 17.42
CA ALA A 6 4.10 11.86 18.53
C ALA A 6 4.19 10.83 19.67
N ARG A 7 3.07 10.19 20.02
CA ARG A 7 3.03 9.13 21.03
C ARG A 7 3.79 7.88 20.57
N ILE A 8 3.60 7.43 19.34
CA ILE A 8 4.34 6.29 18.78
C ILE A 8 5.86 6.57 18.81
N LYS A 9 6.28 7.75 18.37
CA LYS A 9 7.69 8.14 18.39
C LYS A 9 8.27 8.12 19.80
N GLN A 10 7.51 8.56 20.80
CA GLN A 10 7.95 8.59 22.20
C GLN A 10 8.23 7.18 22.77
N THR A 11 7.56 6.14 22.27
CA THR A 11 7.82 4.76 22.74
C THR A 11 9.21 4.25 22.37
N GLY A 12 9.80 4.75 21.29
CA GLY A 12 11.07 4.27 20.75
C GLY A 12 11.05 2.82 20.22
N TRP A 13 9.88 2.20 20.10
CA TRP A 13 9.75 0.79 19.69
C TRP A 13 9.82 0.57 18.19
N PHE A 14 9.62 1.62 17.40
CA PHE A 14 9.50 1.52 15.95
C PHE A 14 10.65 2.25 15.27
N GLU A 15 11.44 1.51 14.51
CA GLU A 15 12.55 2.05 13.72
C GLU A 15 12.07 2.74 12.44
N ASP A 16 10.92 2.29 11.90
CA ASP A 16 10.39 2.76 10.64
C ASP A 16 8.87 2.90 10.69
N ILE A 17 8.41 4.13 10.57
CA ILE A 17 7.00 4.47 10.57
C ILE A 17 6.62 4.97 9.18
N SER A 18 5.66 4.31 8.55
CA SER A 18 5.14 4.71 7.24
C SER A 18 3.65 4.95 7.28
N MET A 19 3.16 5.83 6.41
CA MET A 19 1.75 6.14 6.26
C MET A 19 1.31 5.89 4.82
N THR A 20 0.16 5.26 4.64
CA THR A 20 -0.54 5.24 3.35
C THR A 20 -1.65 6.28 3.38
N THR A 21 -1.77 7.08 2.33
CA THR A 21 -2.70 8.19 2.23
C THR A 21 -3.17 8.38 0.78
N ASN A 22 -4.37 8.95 0.61
CA ASN A 22 -4.81 9.43 -0.70
C ASN A 22 -4.12 10.74 -1.14
N GLY A 23 -3.28 11.33 -0.29
CA GLY A 23 -2.49 12.51 -0.62
C GLY A 23 -3.24 13.85 -0.60
N SER A 24 -4.56 13.88 -0.66
CA SER A 24 -5.35 15.10 -0.87
C SER A 24 -5.20 16.17 0.23
N LEU A 25 -4.82 15.77 1.43
CA LEU A 25 -4.59 16.66 2.58
C LEU A 25 -3.12 16.67 3.04
N LEU A 26 -2.22 16.09 2.25
CA LEU A 26 -0.82 15.90 2.66
C LEU A 26 -0.02 17.21 2.55
N ALA A 27 -0.27 18.04 1.53
CA ALA A 27 0.52 19.24 1.26
C ALA A 27 0.76 20.14 2.48
N PRO A 28 -0.25 20.60 3.24
CA PRO A 28 -0.03 21.45 4.40
C PRO A 28 0.56 20.74 5.61
N ARG A 29 0.71 19.41 5.57
CA ARG A 29 1.08 18.57 6.72
C ARG A 29 2.40 17.83 6.55
N ALA A 30 2.91 17.70 5.33
CA ALA A 30 4.06 16.85 5.00
C ALA A 30 5.27 17.12 5.92
N ALA A 31 5.69 18.38 6.04
CA ALA A 31 6.81 18.77 6.89
C ALA A 31 6.55 18.42 8.36
N LYS A 32 5.35 18.71 8.87
CA LYS A 32 4.99 18.42 10.27
C LYS A 32 4.98 16.94 10.58
N LEU A 33 4.43 16.12 9.69
CA LEU A 33 4.43 14.67 9.86
C LEU A 33 5.86 14.11 9.86
N LYS A 34 6.73 14.64 9.02
CA LYS A 34 8.16 14.29 9.02
C LYS A 34 8.84 14.62 10.34
N GLU A 35 8.63 15.83 10.90
CA GLU A 35 9.16 16.24 12.22
C GLU A 35 8.69 15.30 13.34
N LEU A 36 7.42 14.88 13.27
CA LEU A 36 6.81 13.98 14.24
C LEU A 36 7.29 12.52 14.13
N GLY A 37 8.20 12.22 13.19
CA GLY A 37 8.85 10.93 13.09
C GLY A 37 8.29 9.99 12.03
N LEU A 38 7.42 10.49 11.14
CA LEU A 38 7.04 9.72 9.97
C LEU A 38 8.24 9.60 9.03
N ASN A 39 8.66 8.37 8.70
CA ASN A 39 9.83 8.12 7.87
C ASN A 39 9.49 8.10 6.39
N ARG A 40 8.37 7.48 6.03
CA ARG A 40 7.98 7.20 4.65
C ARG A 40 6.50 7.46 4.40
N VAL A 41 6.17 7.83 3.17
CA VAL A 41 4.77 7.96 2.73
C VAL A 41 4.50 7.11 1.49
N ASN A 42 3.34 6.47 1.47
CA ASN A 42 2.79 5.79 0.31
C ASN A 42 1.54 6.58 -0.11
N ILE A 43 1.50 7.08 -1.33
CA ILE A 43 0.41 7.92 -1.82
C ILE A 43 -0.33 7.16 -2.90
N SER A 44 -1.65 7.05 -2.78
CA SER A 44 -2.48 6.38 -3.79
C SER A 44 -2.73 7.33 -4.96
N LEU A 45 -2.44 6.87 -6.17
CA LEU A 45 -2.69 7.60 -7.40
C LEU A 45 -2.98 6.61 -8.55
N ASP A 46 -4.25 6.41 -8.84
CA ASP A 46 -4.71 5.36 -9.76
C ASP A 46 -4.84 5.85 -11.21
N SER A 47 -4.70 7.13 -11.47
CA SER A 47 -4.63 7.72 -12.80
C SER A 47 -4.00 9.11 -12.77
N LEU A 48 -3.37 9.49 -13.87
CA LEU A 48 -2.86 10.85 -14.13
C LEU A 48 -3.83 11.66 -15.01
N ASP A 49 -4.81 10.98 -15.61
CA ASP A 49 -5.93 11.63 -16.30
C ASP A 49 -6.99 12.06 -15.28
N SER A 50 -7.43 13.32 -15.34
CA SER A 50 -8.34 13.91 -14.35
C SER A 50 -9.71 13.24 -14.30
N ASP A 51 -10.24 12.85 -15.47
CA ASP A 51 -11.56 12.25 -15.57
C ASP A 51 -11.52 10.78 -15.11
N ALA A 52 -10.50 10.04 -15.54
CA ALA A 52 -10.28 8.68 -15.09
C ALA A 52 -9.98 8.63 -13.57
N PHE A 53 -9.20 9.58 -13.04
CA PHE A 53 -8.96 9.68 -11.61
C PHE A 53 -10.25 9.97 -10.83
N ALA A 54 -11.08 10.89 -11.32
CA ALA A 54 -12.36 11.22 -10.71
C ALA A 54 -13.30 10.01 -10.64
N LEU A 55 -13.29 9.16 -11.67
CA LEU A 55 -14.04 7.89 -11.67
C LEU A 55 -13.51 6.91 -10.63
N CYS A 56 -12.18 6.76 -10.51
CA CYS A 56 -11.57 5.87 -9.51
C CYS A 56 -11.88 6.29 -8.07
N VAL A 57 -11.80 7.59 -7.76
CA VAL A 57 -11.99 8.09 -6.39
C VAL A 57 -13.42 8.48 -6.05
N GLY A 58 -14.33 8.50 -7.04
CA GLY A 58 -15.72 8.93 -6.88
C GLY A 58 -15.88 10.44 -6.58
N LYS A 59 -14.87 11.25 -6.87
CA LYS A 59 -14.88 12.69 -6.57
C LYS A 59 -14.05 13.48 -7.59
N ALA A 60 -14.68 14.48 -8.20
CA ALA A 60 -14.01 15.37 -9.15
C ALA A 60 -12.99 16.33 -8.48
N ASN A 61 -12.09 16.88 -9.28
CA ASN A 61 -11.14 17.94 -8.92
C ASN A 61 -10.23 17.61 -7.72
N GLN A 62 -9.84 16.36 -7.54
CA GLN A 62 -8.92 15.96 -6.47
C GLN A 62 -7.48 15.70 -6.94
N LEU A 63 -7.26 15.50 -8.24
CA LEU A 63 -5.95 15.13 -8.79
C LEU A 63 -4.89 16.16 -8.42
N ASP A 64 -5.15 17.46 -8.66
CA ASP A 64 -4.17 18.52 -8.34
C ASP A 64 -3.78 18.55 -6.86
N SER A 65 -4.75 18.28 -5.97
CA SER A 65 -4.47 18.20 -4.52
C SER A 65 -3.54 17.04 -4.19
N VAL A 66 -3.69 15.91 -4.87
CA VAL A 66 -2.82 14.73 -4.70
C VAL A 66 -1.44 15.01 -5.26
N LEU A 67 -1.34 15.58 -6.46
CA LEU A 67 -0.06 15.96 -7.08
C LEU A 67 0.72 16.96 -6.22
N ASN A 68 0.05 17.98 -5.68
CA ASN A 68 0.62 18.91 -4.72
C ASN A 68 1.06 18.20 -3.42
N GLY A 69 0.30 17.21 -2.96
CA GLY A 69 0.65 16.38 -1.83
C GLY A 69 1.93 15.56 -2.06
N ILE A 70 2.08 15.00 -3.25
CA ILE A 70 3.29 14.26 -3.66
C ILE A 70 4.50 15.21 -3.67
N GLN A 71 4.39 16.38 -4.33
CA GLN A 71 5.47 17.35 -4.37
C GLN A 71 5.86 17.79 -2.96
N SER A 72 4.90 18.09 -2.10
CA SER A 72 5.17 18.48 -0.71
C SER A 72 5.84 17.38 0.11
N ALA A 73 5.55 16.12 -0.18
CA ALA A 73 6.25 14.98 0.45
C ALA A 73 7.71 14.89 -0.03
N ILE A 74 7.96 15.11 -1.30
CA ILE A 74 9.33 15.17 -1.85
C ILE A 74 10.10 16.31 -1.18
N ASP A 75 9.53 17.51 -1.13
CA ASP A 75 10.15 18.70 -0.57
C ASP A 75 10.41 18.58 0.94
N ALA A 76 9.54 17.87 1.67
CA ALA A 76 9.72 17.58 3.09
C ALA A 76 10.87 16.59 3.36
N GLY A 77 11.44 15.97 2.34
CA GLY A 77 12.60 15.09 2.46
C GLY A 77 12.30 13.79 3.19
N PHE A 78 11.14 13.16 2.96
CA PHE A 78 10.88 11.81 3.45
C PHE A 78 11.95 10.83 2.93
N THR A 79 12.32 9.84 3.74
CA THR A 79 13.33 8.84 3.37
C THR A 79 12.92 8.06 2.11
N SER A 80 11.61 7.89 1.90
CA SER A 80 11.04 7.32 0.68
C SER A 80 9.62 7.82 0.48
N VAL A 81 9.36 8.33 -0.72
CA VAL A 81 8.02 8.61 -1.23
C VAL A 81 7.67 7.54 -2.25
N LYS A 82 6.56 6.85 -2.06
CA LYS A 82 6.08 5.80 -2.97
C LYS A 82 4.71 6.15 -3.48
N ILE A 83 4.49 5.94 -4.77
CA ILE A 83 3.17 6.04 -5.38
C ILE A 83 2.61 4.63 -5.55
N ASN A 84 1.37 4.42 -5.14
CA ASN A 84 0.63 3.18 -5.32
C ASN A 84 -0.45 3.39 -6.38
N THR A 85 -0.44 2.57 -7.40
CA THR A 85 -1.47 2.52 -8.44
C THR A 85 -2.09 1.14 -8.45
N VAL A 86 -3.38 1.05 -8.16
CA VAL A 86 -4.15 -0.19 -8.30
C VAL A 86 -4.55 -0.36 -9.76
N LEU A 87 -4.26 -1.51 -10.33
CA LEU A 87 -4.56 -1.84 -11.72
C LEU A 87 -6.03 -2.25 -11.86
N SER A 88 -6.95 -1.33 -11.49
CA SER A 88 -8.40 -1.54 -11.47
C SER A 88 -9.07 -1.45 -12.84
N ARG A 89 -8.31 -1.25 -13.90
CA ARG A 89 -8.75 -1.18 -15.29
C ARG A 89 -7.61 -1.57 -16.23
N HIS A 90 -7.94 -1.83 -17.48
CA HIS A 90 -6.92 -1.97 -18.53
C HIS A 90 -6.37 -0.57 -18.91
N TRP A 91 -5.08 -0.51 -19.13
CA TRP A 91 -4.36 0.69 -19.54
C TRP A 91 -3.97 0.58 -21.01
N THR A 92 -4.14 1.64 -21.75
CA THR A 92 -3.61 1.75 -23.12
C THR A 92 -2.11 1.98 -23.09
N ASP A 93 -1.41 1.70 -24.18
CA ASP A 93 0.03 1.95 -24.29
C ASP A 93 0.38 3.45 -24.21
N ASP A 94 -0.53 4.32 -24.62
CA ASP A 94 -0.35 5.77 -24.49
C ASP A 94 -0.42 6.21 -23.03
N GLU A 95 -1.41 5.73 -22.26
CA GLU A 95 -1.49 5.99 -20.82
C GLU A 95 -0.27 5.47 -20.06
N VAL A 96 0.24 4.29 -20.43
CA VAL A 96 1.48 3.74 -19.84
C VAL A 96 2.69 4.61 -20.20
N ARG A 97 2.75 5.15 -21.41
CA ARG A 97 3.83 6.06 -21.85
C ARG A 97 3.80 7.35 -21.06
N ASP A 98 2.63 7.93 -20.87
CA ASP A 98 2.45 9.13 -20.06
C ASP A 98 2.86 8.89 -18.60
N LEU A 99 2.42 7.76 -18.03
CA LEU A 99 2.83 7.33 -16.69
C LEU A 99 4.35 7.21 -16.56
N LEU A 100 5.01 6.57 -17.53
CA LEU A 100 6.46 6.40 -17.51
C LEU A 100 7.21 7.74 -17.54
N THR A 101 6.65 8.78 -18.16
CA THR A 101 7.21 10.13 -18.11
C THR A 101 7.31 10.65 -16.67
N TYR A 102 6.29 10.42 -15.84
CA TYR A 102 6.34 10.79 -14.42
C TYR A 102 7.28 9.88 -13.63
N VAL A 103 7.29 8.57 -13.91
CA VAL A 103 8.23 7.62 -13.29
C VAL A 103 9.68 8.08 -13.52
N GLU A 104 10.00 8.53 -14.72
CA GLU A 104 11.36 8.98 -15.08
C GLU A 104 11.76 10.30 -14.40
N THR A 105 10.82 11.23 -14.25
CA THR A 105 11.10 12.59 -13.78
C THR A 105 11.03 12.75 -12.26
N TRP A 106 10.15 12.02 -11.59
CA TRP A 106 9.95 12.18 -10.15
C TRP A 106 10.94 11.33 -9.32
N PRO A 107 11.45 11.84 -8.19
CA PRO A 107 12.30 11.10 -7.28
C PRO A 107 11.47 10.20 -6.33
N VAL A 108 10.58 9.39 -6.90
CA VAL A 108 9.68 8.50 -6.18
C VAL A 108 9.81 7.07 -6.69
N ILE A 109 9.33 6.11 -5.92
CA ILE A 109 9.20 4.72 -6.36
C ILE A 109 7.74 4.46 -6.71
N TRP A 110 7.46 4.18 -7.97
CA TRP A 110 6.12 3.82 -8.42
C TRP A 110 5.86 2.34 -8.20
N ARG A 111 4.72 2.00 -7.59
CA ARG A 111 4.33 0.61 -7.32
C ARG A 111 2.97 0.31 -7.93
N PHE A 112 2.91 -0.77 -8.66
CA PHE A 112 1.69 -1.30 -9.26
C PHE A 112 1.13 -2.40 -8.38
N ILE A 113 -0.15 -2.28 -8.04
CA ILE A 113 -0.86 -3.22 -7.17
C ILE A 113 -1.90 -3.95 -8.00
N GLU A 114 -1.83 -5.27 -7.98
CA GLU A 114 -2.83 -6.12 -8.62
C GLU A 114 -4.22 -5.83 -8.06
N TYR A 115 -5.20 -5.68 -8.97
CA TYR A 115 -6.58 -5.54 -8.56
C TYR A 115 -7.06 -6.83 -7.90
N MET A 116 -7.60 -6.70 -6.71
CA MET A 116 -8.20 -7.80 -5.97
C MET A 116 -9.72 -7.67 -6.07
N PRO A 117 -10.40 -8.58 -6.79
CA PRO A 117 -11.86 -8.53 -6.92
C PRO A 117 -12.51 -8.83 -5.57
N PHE A 118 -13.26 -7.89 -5.03
CA PHE A 118 -14.06 -8.05 -3.82
C PHE A 118 -15.54 -8.14 -4.15
N GLN A 119 -16.29 -8.86 -3.33
CA GLN A 119 -17.76 -8.92 -3.39
C GLN A 119 -18.36 -9.41 -4.73
N GLY A 120 -17.67 -10.34 -5.40
CA GLY A 120 -18.17 -10.91 -6.65
C GLY A 120 -17.99 -10.01 -7.88
N ASP A 121 -17.10 -9.03 -7.80
CA ASP A 121 -16.67 -8.27 -8.95
C ASP A 121 -16.09 -9.22 -10.00
N ALA A 122 -16.64 -9.16 -11.22
CA ALA A 122 -16.20 -9.98 -12.34
C ALA A 122 -14.95 -9.41 -13.04
N PHE A 123 -14.51 -8.19 -12.67
CA PHE A 123 -13.35 -7.59 -13.27
C PHE A 123 -12.07 -8.24 -12.73
N HIS A 124 -11.19 -8.59 -13.65
CA HIS A 124 -9.83 -9.02 -13.35
C HIS A 124 -8.88 -8.02 -14.02
N GLY A 125 -8.07 -7.32 -13.22
CA GLY A 125 -6.99 -6.48 -13.73
C GLY A 125 -5.93 -7.31 -14.46
N PRO A 126 -4.92 -6.67 -15.08
CA PRO A 126 -3.81 -7.38 -15.69
C PRO A 126 -3.07 -8.20 -14.64
N THR A 127 -2.65 -9.40 -15.02
CA THR A 127 -1.73 -10.24 -14.24
C THR A 127 -0.34 -9.61 -14.20
N PHE A 128 0.52 -10.14 -13.33
CA PHE A 128 1.93 -9.71 -13.25
C PHE A 128 2.62 -9.78 -14.63
N ASP A 129 2.49 -10.91 -15.33
CA ASP A 129 3.17 -11.13 -16.61
C ASP A 129 2.63 -10.20 -17.72
N GLU A 130 1.32 -9.99 -17.77
CA GLU A 130 0.69 -9.09 -18.74
C GLU A 130 1.13 -7.64 -18.52
N TRP A 131 1.13 -7.17 -17.27
CA TRP A 131 1.54 -5.81 -16.94
C TRP A 131 3.04 -5.60 -17.16
N LYS A 132 3.87 -6.57 -16.77
CA LYS A 132 5.29 -6.55 -17.02
C LYS A 132 5.59 -6.47 -18.52
N ALA A 133 4.96 -7.33 -19.33
CA ALA A 133 5.13 -7.32 -20.78
C ALA A 133 4.69 -6.00 -21.43
N GLN A 134 3.63 -5.36 -20.92
CA GLN A 134 3.19 -4.06 -21.40
C GLN A 134 4.22 -2.97 -21.08
N LEU A 135 4.74 -2.94 -19.86
CA LEU A 135 5.78 -2.00 -19.46
C LEU A 135 7.06 -2.19 -20.30
N GLU A 136 7.50 -3.41 -20.53
CA GLU A 136 8.67 -3.74 -21.36
C GLU A 136 8.49 -3.26 -22.81
N ARG A 137 7.31 -3.50 -23.38
CA ARG A 137 6.97 -3.02 -24.73
C ARG A 137 7.00 -1.50 -24.84
N VAL A 138 6.39 -0.80 -23.87
CA VAL A 138 6.27 0.66 -23.92
C VAL A 138 7.57 1.35 -23.54
N SER A 139 8.35 0.81 -22.60
CA SER A 139 9.65 1.36 -22.21
C SER A 139 10.76 1.04 -23.20
N GLY A 140 10.51 0.12 -24.15
CA GLY A 140 11.48 -0.25 -25.21
C GLY A 140 12.59 -1.18 -24.72
N GLY A 141 12.41 -1.92 -23.63
CA GLY A 141 13.40 -2.88 -23.15
C GLY A 141 12.95 -3.75 -22.00
N ILE A 142 13.78 -4.68 -21.59
CA ILE A 142 13.49 -5.68 -20.58
C ILE A 142 13.60 -5.08 -19.18
N LEU A 143 12.63 -5.39 -18.31
CA LEU A 143 12.70 -5.11 -16.89
C LEU A 143 13.64 -6.09 -16.19
N THR A 144 14.65 -5.56 -15.50
CA THR A 144 15.58 -6.38 -14.72
C THR A 144 15.19 -6.40 -13.25
N GLU A 145 15.17 -7.59 -12.66
CA GLU A 145 14.87 -7.74 -11.24
C GLU A 145 15.86 -6.96 -10.38
N ASN A 146 15.34 -6.27 -9.36
CA ASN A 146 16.12 -5.45 -8.46
C ASN A 146 15.91 -5.94 -7.02
N HIS A 147 16.99 -6.40 -6.38
CA HIS A 147 16.97 -6.98 -5.05
C HIS A 147 17.24 -5.95 -3.94
N ASP A 148 17.31 -4.67 -4.26
CA ASP A 148 17.44 -3.61 -3.25
C ASP A 148 16.22 -3.59 -2.31
N VAL A 149 16.46 -3.37 -1.03
CA VAL A 149 15.40 -3.31 -0.02
C VAL A 149 14.88 -1.89 0.13
N TYR A 150 13.61 -1.69 -0.20
CA TYR A 150 12.92 -0.40 -0.08
C TYR A 150 11.89 -0.39 1.06
N GLY A 151 12.21 -1.01 2.19
CA GLY A 151 11.36 -1.16 3.36
C GLY A 151 10.75 -2.56 3.48
N PHE A 152 9.84 -2.74 4.42
CA PHE A 152 9.32 -4.04 4.87
C PHE A 152 8.02 -4.49 4.15
N GLY A 153 7.72 -3.89 2.99
CA GLY A 153 6.51 -4.21 2.21
C GLY A 153 6.67 -5.45 1.32
N PRO A 154 5.57 -5.94 0.73
CA PRO A 154 5.56 -7.16 -0.09
C PRO A 154 5.97 -6.92 -1.55
N ALA A 155 6.40 -5.73 -1.91
CA ALA A 155 6.71 -5.40 -3.29
C ALA A 155 8.01 -6.07 -3.73
N THR A 156 7.97 -6.73 -4.89
CA THR A 156 9.16 -7.04 -5.68
C THR A 156 9.50 -5.85 -6.56
N TYR A 157 10.80 -5.60 -6.75
CA TYR A 157 11.25 -4.42 -7.48
C TYR A 157 11.96 -4.79 -8.77
N TYR A 158 11.82 -3.93 -9.76
CA TYR A 158 12.44 -4.05 -11.07
C TYR A 158 13.02 -2.69 -11.48
N SER A 159 14.06 -2.75 -12.30
CA SER A 159 14.64 -1.57 -12.95
C SER A 159 14.14 -1.49 -14.39
N LEU A 160 13.65 -0.32 -14.80
CA LEU A 160 13.39 0.04 -16.19
C LEU A 160 14.70 0.09 -16.98
N PRO A 161 14.67 0.09 -18.32
CA PRO A 161 15.86 0.27 -19.15
C PRO A 161 16.63 1.56 -18.84
N SER A 162 15.97 2.58 -18.37
CA SER A 162 16.55 3.85 -17.90
C SER A 162 17.31 3.74 -16.55
N GLY A 163 17.15 2.64 -15.82
CA GLY A 163 17.64 2.47 -14.45
C GLY A 163 16.68 2.93 -13.36
N LYS A 164 15.54 3.54 -13.71
CA LYS A 164 14.49 3.88 -12.75
C LYS A 164 13.85 2.64 -12.16
N LYS A 165 13.46 2.73 -10.90
CA LYS A 165 12.95 1.61 -10.11
C LYS A 165 11.43 1.68 -10.00
N ILE A 166 10.81 0.55 -10.24
CA ILE A 166 9.37 0.34 -10.08
C ILE A 166 9.13 -0.88 -9.20
N GLY A 167 7.98 -0.96 -8.57
CA GLY A 167 7.61 -2.07 -7.70
C GLY A 167 6.32 -2.75 -8.13
N PHE A 168 6.19 -4.03 -7.79
CA PHE A 168 5.00 -4.83 -8.06
C PHE A 168 4.50 -5.48 -6.78
N ILE A 169 3.20 -5.38 -6.53
CA ILE A 169 2.51 -6.02 -5.41
C ILE A 169 1.37 -6.85 -6.02
N PHE A 170 1.66 -8.09 -6.36
CA PHE A 170 0.73 -9.00 -7.00
C PHE A 170 0.43 -10.16 -6.04
N SER A 171 -0.73 -10.08 -5.39
CA SER A 171 -1.12 -11.02 -4.34
C SER A 171 -1.90 -12.22 -4.85
N MET A 172 -2.53 -12.09 -6.02
CA MET A 172 -3.37 -13.13 -6.61
C MET A 172 -2.57 -13.97 -7.61
N SER A 173 -1.97 -13.32 -8.62
CA SER A 173 -1.22 -14.00 -9.68
C SER A 173 0.23 -14.31 -9.28
N HIS A 174 0.78 -13.63 -8.29
CA HIS A 174 2.16 -13.82 -7.80
C HIS A 174 2.23 -13.67 -6.27
N SER A 175 1.66 -14.66 -5.57
CA SER A 175 1.50 -14.62 -4.12
C SER A 175 2.83 -14.54 -3.37
N TYR A 176 2.86 -13.69 -2.33
CA TYR A 176 3.98 -13.51 -1.38
C TYR A 176 3.66 -14.05 0.02
N CYS A 177 2.72 -15.00 0.14
CA CYS A 177 2.28 -15.53 1.44
C CYS A 177 3.41 -16.15 2.25
N ASP A 178 4.34 -16.85 1.60
CA ASP A 178 5.45 -17.57 2.24
C ASP A 178 6.40 -16.64 3.03
N THR A 179 6.46 -15.36 2.65
CA THR A 179 7.29 -14.35 3.33
C THR A 179 6.48 -13.33 4.13
N CYS A 180 5.17 -13.57 4.29
CA CYS A 180 4.27 -12.61 4.90
C CYS A 180 4.36 -12.64 6.44
N ASN A 181 4.97 -11.62 7.02
CA ASN A 181 5.08 -11.40 8.47
C ASN A 181 4.14 -10.30 9.00
N ARG A 182 3.06 -9.97 8.27
CA ARG A 182 2.20 -8.81 8.58
C ARG A 182 0.98 -9.20 9.37
N VAL A 183 0.60 -8.32 10.27
CA VAL A 183 -0.71 -8.26 10.94
C VAL A 183 -1.26 -6.84 10.80
N ARG A 184 -2.55 -6.67 11.02
CA ARG A 184 -3.22 -5.37 11.01
C ARG A 184 -3.97 -5.15 12.30
N LEU A 185 -3.94 -3.94 12.80
CA LEU A 185 -4.83 -3.49 13.85
C LEU A 185 -5.84 -2.54 13.19
N THR A 186 -7.11 -2.90 13.24
CA THR A 186 -8.19 -2.08 12.69
C THR A 186 -8.47 -0.86 13.59
N SER A 187 -9.15 0.15 13.06
CA SER A 187 -9.49 1.36 13.81
C SER A 187 -10.44 1.09 15.00
N ASP A 188 -11.16 0.00 14.98
CA ASP A 188 -12.04 -0.47 16.06
C ASP A 188 -11.37 -1.50 16.99
N GLY A 189 -10.05 -1.73 16.83
CA GLY A 189 -9.22 -2.49 17.75
C GLY A 189 -9.24 -4.00 17.57
N GLN A 190 -9.58 -4.48 16.36
CA GLN A 190 -9.46 -5.89 16.01
C GLN A 190 -8.09 -6.15 15.37
N MET A 191 -7.39 -7.20 15.77
CA MET A 191 -6.18 -7.65 15.12
C MET A 191 -6.50 -8.67 14.03
N ARG A 192 -6.26 -8.31 12.77
CA ARG A 192 -6.39 -9.21 11.61
C ARG A 192 -5.06 -9.87 11.29
N LEU A 193 -5.09 -11.16 11.09
CA LEU A 193 -3.89 -11.95 10.76
C LEU A 193 -3.58 -11.94 9.27
N CYS A 194 -4.60 -11.77 8.43
CA CYS A 194 -4.48 -11.69 6.97
C CYS A 194 -5.41 -10.61 6.41
N LEU A 195 -5.04 -10.00 5.27
CA LEU A 195 -5.90 -9.06 4.56
C LEU A 195 -7.12 -9.76 3.95
N LEU A 196 -6.91 -10.94 3.40
CA LEU A 196 -7.86 -11.68 2.57
C LEU A 196 -8.73 -12.67 3.38
N ARG A 197 -8.59 -12.70 4.70
CA ARG A 197 -9.33 -13.62 5.59
C ARG A 197 -9.97 -12.82 6.71
N ASP A 198 -11.10 -13.31 7.22
CA ASP A 198 -11.84 -12.68 8.33
C ASP A 198 -11.38 -13.16 9.73
N ASP A 199 -10.21 -13.81 9.82
CA ASP A 199 -9.62 -14.21 11.10
C ASP A 199 -9.21 -12.96 11.91
N GLU A 200 -9.97 -12.63 12.94
CA GLU A 200 -9.75 -11.47 13.80
C GLU A 200 -9.59 -11.90 15.28
N ALA A 201 -8.79 -11.15 16.01
CA ALA A 201 -8.70 -11.22 17.47
C ALA A 201 -9.10 -9.89 18.09
N ASP A 202 -10.06 -9.90 19.00
CA ASP A 202 -10.61 -8.69 19.63
C ASP A 202 -9.68 -8.16 20.75
N LEU A 203 -8.73 -7.29 20.38
CA LEU A 203 -7.81 -6.70 21.34
C LEU A 203 -8.46 -5.57 22.13
N VAL A 204 -9.38 -4.81 21.55
CA VAL A 204 -9.98 -3.64 22.24
C VAL A 204 -10.80 -4.05 23.44
N SER A 205 -11.57 -5.14 23.35
CA SER A 205 -12.35 -5.65 24.50
C SER A 205 -11.45 -6.14 25.62
N LEU A 206 -10.31 -6.76 25.32
CA LEU A 206 -9.34 -7.20 26.31
C LEU A 206 -8.71 -6.02 27.05
N VAL A 207 -8.29 -4.97 26.30
CA VAL A 207 -7.77 -3.73 26.90
C VAL A 207 -8.82 -3.04 27.77
N ARG A 208 -10.07 -2.94 27.31
CA ARG A 208 -11.17 -2.31 28.08
C ARG A 208 -11.55 -3.09 29.35
N ARG A 209 -11.34 -4.39 29.36
CA ARG A 209 -11.51 -5.25 30.53
C ARG A 209 -10.37 -5.15 31.54
N GLY A 210 -9.30 -4.40 31.19
CA GLY A 210 -8.16 -4.15 32.08
C GLY A 210 -7.19 -5.32 32.18
N LEU A 211 -7.06 -6.14 31.13
CA LEU A 211 -6.03 -7.18 31.10
C LEU A 211 -4.65 -6.56 31.26
N SER A 212 -3.78 -7.25 31.98
CA SER A 212 -2.37 -6.87 32.10
C SER A 212 -1.65 -6.97 30.76
N GLU A 213 -0.52 -6.28 30.63
CA GLU A 213 0.32 -6.34 29.43
C GLU A 213 0.76 -7.79 29.12
N THR A 214 1.05 -8.58 30.13
CA THR A 214 1.44 -9.99 29.96
C THR A 214 0.28 -10.83 29.40
N GLU A 215 -0.93 -10.67 29.92
CA GLU A 215 -2.10 -11.38 29.42
C GLU A 215 -2.43 -10.97 27.98
N LEU A 216 -2.30 -9.68 27.65
CA LEU A 216 -2.49 -9.17 26.32
C LEU A 216 -1.44 -9.73 25.35
N ALA A 217 -0.16 -9.75 25.74
CA ALA A 217 0.93 -10.34 24.96
C ALA A 217 0.68 -11.83 24.68
N ASN A 218 0.29 -12.61 25.69
CA ASN A 218 -0.04 -14.03 25.52
C ASN A 218 -1.22 -14.23 24.55
N HIS A 219 -2.21 -13.34 24.58
CA HIS A 219 -3.34 -13.42 23.66
C HIS A 219 -2.93 -13.09 22.21
N ILE A 220 -2.07 -12.09 22.02
CA ILE A 220 -1.50 -11.76 20.72
C ILE A 220 -0.69 -12.94 20.18
N GLU A 221 0.17 -13.54 21.00
CA GLU A 221 0.97 -14.69 20.60
C GLU A 221 0.10 -15.89 20.21
N TRP A 222 -0.91 -16.19 21.02
CA TRP A 222 -1.90 -17.23 20.70
C TRP A 222 -2.61 -16.96 19.37
N ALA A 223 -2.99 -15.71 19.09
CA ALA A 223 -3.61 -15.35 17.83
C ALA A 223 -2.64 -15.52 16.67
N LEU A 224 -1.38 -15.08 16.82
CA LEU A 224 -0.34 -15.21 15.78
C LEU A 224 -0.06 -16.67 15.39
N GLN A 225 -0.11 -17.61 16.35
CA GLN A 225 0.06 -19.04 16.09
C GLN A 225 -1.05 -19.61 15.20
N ARG A 226 -2.20 -18.93 15.10
CA ARG A 226 -3.32 -19.31 14.23
C ARG A 226 -3.23 -18.74 12.83
N LYS A 227 -2.25 -17.87 12.58
CA LYS A 227 -2.02 -17.31 11.25
C LYS A 227 -1.67 -18.43 10.28
N GLN A 228 -2.48 -18.59 9.24
CA GLN A 228 -2.24 -19.60 8.21
C GLN A 228 -1.09 -19.17 7.30
N GLU A 229 -0.35 -20.17 6.81
CA GLU A 229 0.81 -19.94 5.91
C GLU A 229 0.38 -19.32 4.59
N ARG A 230 -0.80 -19.71 4.06
CA ARG A 230 -1.34 -19.20 2.78
C ARG A 230 -2.83 -18.90 2.89
N HIS A 231 -3.29 -17.96 2.05
CA HIS A 231 -4.71 -17.85 1.73
C HIS A 231 -5.02 -18.84 0.59
N ASP A 232 -6.18 -19.48 0.64
CA ASP A 232 -6.56 -20.55 -0.28
C ASP A 232 -6.91 -20.06 -1.71
N GLY A 233 -6.72 -18.78 -2.01
CA GLY A 233 -6.85 -18.15 -3.34
C GLY A 233 -8.23 -18.18 -3.99
N VAL A 234 -9.09 -19.11 -3.57
CA VAL A 234 -10.33 -19.47 -4.28
C VAL A 234 -11.58 -19.00 -3.55
N THR A 235 -11.51 -18.80 -2.26
CA THR A 235 -12.58 -18.18 -1.48
C THR A 235 -12.03 -16.91 -0.86
N MET A 236 -12.07 -15.82 -1.62
CA MET A 236 -12.36 -14.57 -0.97
C MET A 236 -13.80 -14.72 -0.45
N ASP A 237 -13.95 -15.44 0.65
CA ASP A 237 -15.09 -15.24 1.51
C ASP A 237 -15.06 -13.75 1.74
N GLN A 238 -16.07 -13.07 1.20
CA GLN A 238 -16.10 -11.60 1.12
C GLN A 238 -15.74 -11.08 2.49
N PRO A 239 -14.64 -10.31 2.65
CA PRO A 239 -14.36 -9.74 3.95
C PRO A 239 -15.63 -9.00 4.35
N GLU A 240 -16.23 -9.36 5.46
CA GLU A 240 -17.46 -8.72 5.98
C GLU A 240 -17.28 -7.20 6.10
N ARG A 241 -16.00 -6.77 6.02
CA ARG A 241 -15.60 -5.36 6.13
C ARG A 241 -15.01 -4.82 4.83
N PRO A 242 -15.41 -3.62 4.42
CA PRO A 242 -14.81 -2.96 3.26
C PRO A 242 -13.32 -2.66 3.51
N MET A 243 -12.51 -2.65 2.44
CA MET A 243 -11.06 -2.46 2.47
C MET A 243 -10.61 -1.26 3.31
N TRP A 244 -11.31 -0.12 3.21
CA TRP A 244 -10.98 1.09 3.97
C TRP A 244 -11.12 0.93 5.50
N ARG A 245 -11.86 -0.09 5.98
CA ARG A 245 -11.96 -0.41 7.42
C ARG A 245 -10.87 -1.34 7.91
N ILE A 246 -10.21 -2.05 7.02
CA ILE A 246 -9.18 -3.04 7.36
C ILE A 246 -7.76 -2.60 6.99
N GLY A 247 -7.57 -1.34 6.61
CA GLY A 247 -6.26 -0.75 6.35
C GLY A 247 -5.70 -1.08 4.97
N GLY A 248 -6.56 -1.17 3.98
CA GLY A 248 -6.21 -1.32 2.55
C GLY A 248 -6.55 -0.08 1.74
#